data_cdb5c59f6e1a7efd4162ba4e2a156831
#
_entry.id   cdb5c59f6e1a7efd4162ba4e2a156831
#
_cell.length_a   1.000
_cell.length_b   1.000
_cell.length_c   1.000
_cell.angle_alpha   90.00
_cell.angle_beta   90.00
_cell.angle_gamma   90.00
#
_symmetry.space_group_name_H-M   'P 1'
#
loop_
_entity.id
_entity.type
_entity.pdbx_description
1 polymer ?
#
loop_
_entity_poly.entity_id
_entity_poly.type
_entity_poly.pdbx_seq_one_letter_code
_entity_poly.pdbx_strand_id
1 'polypeptide(L)'
;MIRSGQAIENPVTGEVLVFHKTSRDTGGEYVLVETILRPGATVAAAHSHPYQSETFHVLEGRVGFKVGGKKVELTAGDGVTVLPRTAHKFWNAGEGQARFTCEVRPAGAFEQLIETMFGLAADGKTSKKGMPNPLRLAVIARHHFDDVRLPVIPHFLQRAALTMGAPIGRAFGYRESYEAAVA
;
A
#
# COMPACT_ATOMS: atom_id res chain seq x y z
N MET A 1 -5.88 13.65 7.00
CA MET A 1 -5.89 12.42 7.87
C MET A 1 -7.17 11.65 7.60
N ILE A 2 -7.07 10.40 7.21
CA ILE A 2 -8.17 9.50 6.82
C ILE A 2 -9.14 9.25 7.99
N ARG A 3 -10.42 9.04 7.66
CA ARG A 3 -11.50 8.75 8.62
C ARG A 3 -12.29 7.52 8.18
N SER A 4 -12.95 6.83 9.12
CA SER A 4 -13.91 5.77 8.80
C SER A 4 -15.01 6.28 7.86
N GLY A 5 -15.36 5.46 6.87
CA GLY A 5 -16.28 5.79 5.79
C GLY A 5 -15.65 6.55 4.63
N GLN A 6 -14.41 7.04 4.75
CA GLN A 6 -13.74 7.74 3.67
C GLN A 6 -13.23 6.76 2.61
N ALA A 7 -13.40 7.16 1.35
CA ALA A 7 -12.81 6.47 0.20
C ALA A 7 -11.71 7.34 -0.41
N ILE A 8 -10.64 6.69 -0.85
CA ILE A 8 -9.55 7.31 -1.63
C ILE A 8 -9.24 6.45 -2.84
N GLU A 9 -8.83 7.08 -3.93
CA GLU A 9 -8.55 6.41 -5.19
C GLU A 9 -7.10 6.63 -5.65
N ASN A 10 -6.50 5.57 -6.20
CA ASN A 10 -5.27 5.66 -6.98
C ASN A 10 -5.62 5.47 -8.47
N PRO A 11 -5.71 6.54 -9.26
CA PRO A 11 -6.12 6.46 -10.66
C PRO A 11 -5.07 5.76 -11.54
N VAL A 12 -3.84 5.62 -11.07
CA VAL A 12 -2.75 4.98 -11.82
C VAL A 12 -2.78 3.46 -11.67
N THR A 13 -3.01 2.96 -10.46
CA THR A 13 -3.07 1.51 -10.17
C THR A 13 -4.47 0.92 -10.33
N GLY A 14 -5.50 1.77 -10.36
CA GLY A 14 -6.90 1.36 -10.47
C GLY A 14 -7.50 0.84 -9.16
N GLU A 15 -6.91 1.23 -8.02
CA GLU A 15 -7.35 0.86 -6.68
C GLU A 15 -8.22 1.95 -6.08
N VAL A 16 -9.33 1.55 -5.43
CA VAL A 16 -10.10 2.41 -4.52
C VAL A 16 -10.11 1.74 -3.16
N LEU A 17 -9.75 2.47 -2.11
CA LEU A 17 -9.78 1.99 -0.73
C LEU A 17 -10.86 2.71 0.04
N VAL A 18 -11.73 1.94 0.70
CA VAL A 18 -12.77 2.43 1.64
C VAL A 18 -12.36 2.03 3.04
N PHE A 19 -12.15 2.98 3.93
CA PHE A 19 -11.71 2.72 5.32
C PHE A 19 -12.90 2.40 6.20
N HIS A 20 -13.05 1.16 6.64
CA HIS A 20 -14.10 0.75 7.59
C HIS A 20 -13.71 1.01 9.04
N LYS A 21 -12.43 0.78 9.39
CA LYS A 21 -11.83 1.12 10.68
C LYS A 21 -10.46 1.74 10.48
N THR A 22 -10.21 2.84 11.16
CA THR A 22 -8.92 3.51 11.18
C THR A 22 -8.11 3.10 12.42
N SER A 23 -6.81 3.42 12.43
CA SER A 23 -5.95 3.25 13.61
C SER A 23 -6.52 3.99 14.83
N ARG A 24 -7.16 5.13 14.61
CA ARG A 24 -7.82 5.90 15.66
C ARG A 24 -9.02 5.16 16.27
N ASP A 25 -9.82 4.49 15.44
CA ASP A 25 -11.02 3.75 15.90
C ASP A 25 -10.66 2.51 16.71
N THR A 26 -9.47 1.95 16.47
CA THR A 26 -9.00 0.70 17.09
C THR A 26 -7.91 0.90 18.14
N GLY A 27 -7.56 2.16 18.46
CA GLY A 27 -6.44 2.45 19.34
C GLY A 27 -5.09 1.99 18.80
N GLY A 28 -4.93 1.88 17.48
CA GLY A 28 -3.71 1.42 16.82
C GLY A 28 -3.60 -0.09 16.66
N GLU A 29 -4.62 -0.83 17.09
CA GLU A 29 -4.59 -2.30 17.03
C GLU A 29 -4.62 -2.80 15.59
N TYR A 30 -5.51 -2.26 14.76
CA TYR A 30 -5.58 -2.59 13.34
C TYR A 30 -6.22 -1.47 12.51
N VAL A 31 -6.06 -1.57 11.20
CA VAL A 31 -6.84 -0.85 10.18
C VAL A 31 -7.62 -1.88 9.39
N LEU A 32 -8.89 -1.61 9.08
CA LEU A 32 -9.71 -2.41 8.18
C LEU A 32 -10.12 -1.58 6.97
N VAL A 33 -9.67 -2.01 5.80
CA VAL A 33 -10.02 -1.38 4.53
C VAL A 33 -10.71 -2.37 3.60
N GLU A 34 -11.63 -1.87 2.81
CA GLU A 34 -12.13 -2.56 1.63
C GLU A 34 -11.41 -2.01 0.40
N THR A 35 -10.84 -2.90 -0.39
CA THR A 35 -10.16 -2.56 -1.63
C THR A 35 -11.03 -2.98 -2.80
N ILE A 36 -11.28 -2.03 -3.70
CA ILE A 36 -11.98 -2.22 -4.96
C ILE A 36 -10.95 -2.12 -6.08
N LEU A 37 -10.84 -3.17 -6.88
CA LEU A 37 -9.91 -3.25 -8.01
C LEU A 37 -10.66 -3.18 -9.33
N ARG A 38 -10.35 -2.19 -10.15
CA ARG A 38 -10.80 -2.16 -11.55
C ARG A 38 -10.18 -3.30 -12.36
N PRO A 39 -10.74 -3.68 -13.51
CA PRO A 39 -10.07 -4.61 -14.42
C PRO A 39 -8.63 -4.15 -14.73
N GLY A 40 -7.68 -5.08 -14.59
CA GLY A 40 -6.25 -4.81 -14.77
C GLY A 40 -5.55 -4.08 -13.62
N ALA A 41 -6.26 -3.71 -12.56
CA ALA A 41 -5.67 -3.08 -11.38
C ALA A 41 -4.68 -4.01 -10.66
N THR A 42 -3.62 -3.40 -10.13
CA THR A 42 -2.59 -4.12 -9.36
C THR A 42 -1.95 -3.17 -8.36
N VAL A 43 -1.51 -3.68 -7.20
CA VAL A 43 -0.66 -2.90 -6.29
C VAL A 43 0.63 -2.46 -7.00
N ALA A 44 1.08 -1.23 -6.73
CA ALA A 44 2.19 -0.58 -7.45
C ALA A 44 3.50 -1.39 -7.44
N ALA A 45 3.82 -2.08 -6.35
CA ALA A 45 5.03 -2.90 -6.22
C ALA A 45 4.82 -4.08 -5.27
N ALA A 46 5.56 -5.17 -5.50
CA ALA A 46 5.69 -6.22 -4.49
C ALA A 46 6.42 -5.64 -3.26
N HIS A 47 5.91 -5.93 -2.07
CA HIS A 47 6.44 -5.40 -0.81
C HIS A 47 6.33 -6.43 0.32
N SER A 48 6.86 -6.07 1.47
CA SER A 48 6.72 -6.84 2.71
C SER A 48 6.64 -5.88 3.89
N HIS A 49 5.90 -6.27 4.91
CA HIS A 49 5.78 -5.53 6.17
C HIS A 49 6.65 -6.19 7.23
N PRO A 50 7.59 -5.44 7.87
CA PRO A 50 8.46 -6.02 8.90
C PRO A 50 7.73 -6.58 10.11
N TYR A 51 6.64 -5.94 10.52
CA TYR A 51 5.95 -6.21 11.78
C TYR A 51 4.45 -6.42 11.64
N GLN A 52 3.87 -6.09 10.47
CA GLN A 52 2.43 -6.18 10.23
C GLN A 52 2.07 -7.49 9.55
N SER A 53 0.96 -8.08 9.96
CA SER A 53 0.24 -9.09 9.20
C SER A 53 -0.90 -8.44 8.42
N GLU A 54 -1.24 -9.00 7.28
CA GLU A 54 -2.39 -8.59 6.48
C GLU A 54 -3.29 -9.80 6.24
N THR A 55 -4.57 -9.67 6.58
CA THR A 55 -5.56 -10.70 6.33
C THR A 55 -6.56 -10.21 5.28
N PHE A 56 -6.58 -10.90 4.16
CA PHE A 56 -7.42 -10.59 3.01
C PHE A 56 -8.62 -11.54 2.96
N HIS A 57 -9.82 -11.00 2.70
CA HIS A 57 -11.02 -11.76 2.42
C HIS A 57 -11.68 -11.23 1.16
N VAL A 58 -11.80 -12.09 0.13
CA VAL A 58 -12.42 -11.72 -1.14
C VAL A 58 -13.93 -11.66 -0.98
N LEU A 59 -14.52 -10.53 -1.38
CA LEU A 59 -15.95 -10.27 -1.32
C LEU A 59 -16.62 -10.49 -2.68
N GLU A 60 -15.90 -10.16 -3.77
CA GLU A 60 -16.45 -10.19 -5.13
C GLU A 60 -15.32 -10.35 -6.15
N GLY A 61 -15.64 -11.02 -7.26
CA GLY A 61 -14.73 -11.20 -8.38
C GLY A 61 -13.61 -12.21 -8.10
N ARG A 62 -12.47 -12.01 -8.76
CA ARG A 62 -11.31 -12.89 -8.66
C ARG A 62 -10.04 -12.07 -8.44
N VAL A 63 -9.34 -12.36 -7.35
CA VAL A 63 -8.11 -11.66 -6.96
C VAL A 63 -6.94 -12.62 -7.00
N GLY A 64 -5.91 -12.25 -7.75
CA GLY A 64 -4.64 -12.95 -7.75
C GLY A 64 -3.73 -12.44 -6.66
N PHE A 65 -3.09 -13.33 -5.93
CA PHE A 65 -2.07 -13.02 -4.94
C PHE A 65 -0.75 -13.72 -5.28
N LYS A 66 0.36 -13.06 -4.98
CA LYS A 66 1.66 -13.72 -4.89
C LYS A 66 2.18 -13.52 -3.48
N VAL A 67 2.26 -14.61 -2.69
CA VAL A 67 2.66 -14.61 -1.27
C VAL A 67 3.84 -15.55 -1.10
N GLY A 68 4.97 -15.06 -0.58
CA GLY A 68 6.17 -15.86 -0.37
C GLY A 68 6.68 -16.57 -1.64
N GLY A 69 6.46 -15.97 -2.81
CA GLY A 69 6.81 -16.53 -4.10
C GLY A 69 5.73 -17.40 -4.77
N LYS A 70 4.77 -17.93 -4.02
CA LYS A 70 3.65 -18.75 -4.52
C LYS A 70 2.54 -17.86 -5.06
N LYS A 71 1.98 -18.23 -6.22
CA LYS A 71 0.77 -17.59 -6.77
C LYS A 71 -0.47 -18.36 -6.35
N VAL A 72 -1.53 -17.65 -6.02
CA VAL A 72 -2.87 -18.19 -5.74
C VAL A 72 -3.90 -17.22 -6.33
N GLU A 73 -5.00 -17.75 -6.83
CA GLU A 73 -6.19 -16.96 -7.19
C GLU A 73 -7.29 -17.31 -6.22
N LEU A 74 -7.93 -16.29 -5.69
CA LEU A 74 -9.01 -16.38 -4.70
C LEU A 74 -10.27 -15.77 -5.29
N THR A 75 -11.42 -16.33 -4.89
CA THR A 75 -12.77 -15.89 -5.27
C THR A 75 -13.57 -15.52 -4.04
N ALA A 76 -14.78 -15.01 -4.23
CA ALA A 76 -15.65 -14.61 -3.13
C ALA A 76 -15.80 -15.73 -2.08
N GLY A 77 -15.59 -15.38 -0.81
CA GLY A 77 -15.57 -16.30 0.34
C GLY A 77 -14.18 -16.84 0.71
N ASP A 78 -13.21 -16.76 -0.19
CA ASP A 78 -11.83 -17.17 0.10
C ASP A 78 -11.06 -16.08 0.85
N GLY A 79 -9.98 -16.49 1.52
CA GLY A 79 -9.08 -15.56 2.20
C GLY A 79 -7.65 -16.04 2.27
N VAL A 80 -6.74 -15.13 2.55
CA VAL A 80 -5.32 -15.40 2.77
C VAL A 80 -4.75 -14.45 3.81
N THR A 81 -3.92 -14.97 4.71
CA THR A 81 -3.15 -14.15 5.65
C THR A 81 -1.68 -14.12 5.23
N VAL A 82 -1.15 -12.92 5.11
CA VAL A 82 0.26 -12.63 4.87
C VAL A 82 0.90 -12.31 6.21
N LEU A 83 1.84 -13.15 6.64
CA LEU A 83 2.58 -12.95 7.89
C LEU A 83 3.68 -11.88 7.73
N PRO A 84 4.15 -11.26 8.82
CA PRO A 84 5.25 -10.32 8.78
C PRO A 84 6.45 -10.84 8.00
N ARG A 85 7.15 -9.96 7.30
CA ARG A 85 8.33 -10.21 6.46
C ARG A 85 8.07 -11.06 5.21
N THR A 86 6.82 -11.42 4.91
CA THR A 86 6.47 -12.18 3.72
C THR A 86 6.26 -11.26 2.54
N ALA A 87 7.07 -11.45 1.49
CA ALA A 87 6.92 -10.71 0.23
C ALA A 87 5.58 -11.04 -0.43
N HIS A 88 4.82 -10.03 -0.80
CA HIS A 88 3.52 -10.23 -1.44
C HIS A 88 3.16 -9.11 -2.41
N LYS A 89 2.19 -9.40 -3.25
CA LYS A 89 1.46 -8.46 -4.10
C LYS A 89 0.14 -9.07 -4.52
N PHE A 90 -0.80 -8.23 -4.96
CA PHE A 90 -2.09 -8.65 -5.49
C PHE A 90 -2.42 -7.93 -6.80
N TRP A 91 -3.40 -8.48 -7.53
CA TRP A 91 -3.95 -7.92 -8.76
C TRP A 91 -5.37 -8.42 -9.00
N ASN A 92 -6.15 -7.68 -9.78
CA ASN A 92 -7.42 -8.19 -10.29
C ASN A 92 -7.11 -9.27 -11.36
N ALA A 93 -7.54 -10.50 -11.09
CA ALA A 93 -7.34 -11.66 -11.98
C ALA A 93 -8.58 -11.96 -12.85
N GLY A 94 -9.64 -11.15 -12.71
CA GLY A 94 -10.88 -11.27 -13.49
C GLY A 94 -11.01 -10.19 -14.56
N GLU A 95 -12.08 -10.29 -15.34
CA GLU A 95 -12.45 -9.30 -16.37
C GLU A 95 -13.34 -8.19 -15.82
N GLY A 96 -14.06 -8.44 -14.72
CA GLY A 96 -14.89 -7.49 -14.00
C GLY A 96 -14.16 -6.84 -12.83
N GLN A 97 -14.88 -6.04 -12.05
CA GLN A 97 -14.41 -5.50 -10.77
C GLN A 97 -14.15 -6.63 -9.78
N ALA A 98 -13.16 -6.49 -8.94
CA ALA A 98 -12.93 -7.36 -7.79
C ALA A 98 -12.94 -6.55 -6.50
N ARG A 99 -13.37 -7.16 -5.39
CA ARG A 99 -13.44 -6.51 -4.08
C ARG A 99 -12.94 -7.46 -3.00
N PHE A 100 -12.20 -6.93 -2.05
CA PHE A 100 -11.76 -7.67 -0.88
C PHE A 100 -11.61 -6.75 0.32
N THR A 101 -11.71 -7.27 1.53
CA THR A 101 -11.26 -6.57 2.74
C THR A 101 -9.83 -6.95 3.06
N CYS A 102 -9.09 -5.99 3.63
CA CYS A 102 -7.76 -6.19 4.19
C CYS A 102 -7.74 -5.66 5.63
N GLU A 103 -7.45 -6.52 6.59
CA GLU A 103 -7.11 -6.13 7.96
C GLU A 103 -5.60 -6.09 8.10
N VAL A 104 -5.07 -4.91 8.45
CA VAL A 104 -3.63 -4.67 8.68
C VAL A 104 -3.38 -4.57 10.18
N ARG A 105 -2.60 -5.48 10.76
CA ARG A 105 -2.38 -5.59 12.21
C ARG A 105 -0.89 -5.76 12.56
N PRO A 106 -0.32 -4.91 13.46
CA PRO A 106 -0.89 -3.68 14.00
C PRO A 106 -1.07 -2.61 12.91
N ALA A 107 -1.84 -1.54 13.21
CA ALA A 107 -2.11 -0.46 12.26
C ALA A 107 -0.83 0.21 11.72
N GLY A 108 0.15 0.46 12.59
CA GLY A 108 1.37 1.19 12.21
C GLY A 108 1.07 2.54 11.59
N ALA A 109 1.85 2.92 10.60
CA ALA A 109 1.62 4.13 9.80
C ALA A 109 0.98 3.81 8.42
N PHE A 110 0.21 2.72 8.31
CA PHE A 110 -0.42 2.27 7.05
C PHE A 110 -1.25 3.37 6.40
N GLU A 111 -2.14 4.03 7.14
CA GLU A 111 -3.02 5.07 6.62
C GLU A 111 -2.22 6.26 6.04
N GLN A 112 -1.18 6.71 6.75
CA GLN A 112 -0.33 7.82 6.31
C GLN A 112 0.42 7.47 5.03
N LEU A 113 0.94 6.25 4.93
CA LEU A 113 1.62 5.76 3.72
C LEU A 113 0.66 5.73 2.53
N ILE A 114 -0.53 5.16 2.71
CA ILE A 114 -1.53 5.05 1.66
C ILE A 114 -2.03 6.44 1.23
N GLU A 115 -2.38 7.32 2.17
CA GLU A 115 -2.80 8.70 1.89
C GLU A 115 -1.73 9.43 1.05
N THR A 116 -0.45 9.26 1.43
CA THR A 116 0.68 9.85 0.70
C THR A 116 0.82 9.30 -0.72
N MET A 117 0.80 7.98 -0.89
CA MET A 117 0.99 7.36 -2.21
C MET A 117 -0.17 7.61 -3.16
N PHE A 118 -1.40 7.52 -2.66
CA PHE A 118 -2.62 7.76 -3.43
C PHE A 118 -2.77 9.25 -3.77
N GLY A 119 -2.47 10.15 -2.82
CA GLY A 119 -2.47 11.58 -3.07
C GLY A 119 -1.47 11.99 -4.16
N LEU A 120 -0.27 11.44 -4.13
CA LEU A 120 0.72 11.66 -5.19
C LEU A 120 0.25 11.14 -6.56
N ALA A 121 -0.43 10.02 -6.60
CA ALA A 121 -0.98 9.45 -7.83
C ALA A 121 -2.13 10.30 -8.38
N ALA A 122 -3.04 10.73 -7.51
CA ALA A 122 -4.17 11.61 -7.87
C ALA A 122 -3.70 12.94 -8.49
N ASP A 123 -2.61 13.52 -7.95
CA ASP A 123 -2.02 14.77 -8.44
C ASP A 123 -1.03 14.56 -9.62
N GLY A 124 -0.96 13.37 -10.21
CA GLY A 124 -0.08 13.07 -11.35
C GLY A 124 1.42 13.10 -11.02
N LYS A 125 1.78 12.95 -9.73
CA LYS A 125 3.17 13.04 -9.24
C LYS A 125 3.85 11.68 -9.13
N THR A 126 3.31 10.68 -9.80
CA THR A 126 3.87 9.33 -9.91
C THR A 126 4.15 8.96 -11.37
N SER A 127 4.96 7.93 -11.57
CA SER A 127 5.14 7.30 -12.88
C SER A 127 3.86 6.53 -13.29
N LYS A 128 3.79 6.07 -14.54
CA LYS A 128 2.73 5.16 -15.03
C LYS A 128 2.63 3.83 -14.25
N LYS A 129 3.57 3.54 -13.36
CA LYS A 129 3.58 2.37 -12.48
C LYS A 129 3.18 2.73 -11.03
N GLY A 130 2.69 3.94 -10.77
CA GLY A 130 2.27 4.39 -9.44
C GLY A 130 3.42 4.76 -8.50
N MET A 131 4.68 4.81 -8.96
CA MET A 131 5.83 5.11 -8.12
C MET A 131 6.24 6.57 -8.23
N PRO A 132 6.46 7.29 -7.11
CA PRO A 132 7.04 8.64 -7.10
C PRO A 132 8.45 8.67 -7.69
N ASN A 133 8.97 9.87 -7.98
CA ASN A 133 10.37 9.97 -8.38
C ASN A 133 11.30 9.45 -7.27
N PRO A 134 12.52 8.97 -7.61
CA PRO A 134 13.40 8.26 -6.67
C PRO A 134 13.78 9.07 -5.42
N LEU A 135 13.97 10.38 -5.51
CA LEU A 135 14.32 11.21 -4.35
C LEU A 135 13.13 11.40 -3.41
N ARG A 136 11.93 11.61 -3.95
CA ARG A 136 10.69 11.66 -3.14
C ARG A 136 10.42 10.31 -2.50
N LEU A 137 10.55 9.23 -3.27
CA LEU A 137 10.40 7.88 -2.74
C LEU A 137 11.40 7.59 -1.62
N ALA A 138 12.65 8.08 -1.72
CA ALA A 138 13.64 7.91 -0.66
C ALA A 138 13.22 8.59 0.65
N VAL A 139 12.60 9.78 0.58
CA VAL A 139 12.08 10.47 1.78
C VAL A 139 10.93 9.69 2.41
N ILE A 140 9.95 9.29 1.62
CA ILE A 140 8.79 8.51 2.07
C ILE A 140 9.25 7.15 2.65
N ALA A 141 10.02 6.38 1.89
CA ALA A 141 10.47 5.05 2.29
C ALA A 141 11.43 5.07 3.49
N ARG A 142 12.18 6.17 3.71
CA ARG A 142 13.01 6.33 4.91
C ARG A 142 12.16 6.51 6.16
N HIS A 143 11.05 7.23 6.05
CA HIS A 143 10.08 7.43 7.13
C HIS A 143 9.32 6.13 7.45
N HIS A 144 8.83 5.46 6.42
CA HIS A 144 8.03 4.23 6.51
C HIS A 144 8.87 2.94 6.45
N PHE A 145 10.16 3.00 6.80
CA PHE A 145 11.06 1.83 6.67
C PHE A 145 10.64 0.65 7.56
N ASP A 146 9.98 0.93 8.67
CA ASP A 146 9.47 -0.08 9.59
C ASP A 146 8.02 -0.49 9.29
N ASP A 147 7.36 0.18 8.33
CA ASP A 147 6.02 -0.21 7.85
C ASP A 147 6.10 -1.06 6.57
N VAL A 148 6.97 -0.68 5.61
CA VAL A 148 7.05 -1.34 4.30
C VAL A 148 8.47 -1.41 3.76
N ARG A 149 8.84 -2.51 3.10
CA ARG A 149 10.14 -2.74 2.47
C ARG A 149 10.00 -3.41 1.12
N LEU A 150 10.98 -3.18 0.23
CA LEU A 150 11.11 -3.91 -1.02
C LEU A 150 11.76 -5.28 -0.75
N PRO A 151 11.15 -6.39 -1.21
CA PRO A 151 11.62 -7.74 -0.82
C PRO A 151 12.91 -8.17 -1.52
N VAL A 152 13.25 -7.56 -2.67
CA VAL A 152 14.37 -7.96 -3.52
C VAL A 152 15.72 -7.35 -3.15
N ILE A 153 15.74 -6.36 -2.26
CA ILE A 153 16.96 -5.65 -1.85
C ILE A 153 17.24 -5.96 -0.38
N PRO A 154 18.46 -6.37 0.00
CA PRO A 154 18.81 -6.56 1.41
C PRO A 154 18.53 -5.32 2.26
N HIS A 155 17.99 -5.52 3.45
CA HIS A 155 17.49 -4.42 4.32
C HIS A 155 18.57 -3.38 4.63
N PHE A 156 19.81 -3.82 4.88
CA PHE A 156 20.91 -2.89 5.19
C PHE A 156 21.29 -2.02 3.99
N LEU A 157 21.21 -2.55 2.76
CA LEU A 157 21.45 -1.77 1.54
C LEU A 157 20.32 -0.78 1.29
N GLN A 158 19.05 -1.20 1.48
CA GLN A 158 17.92 -0.27 1.42
C GLN A 158 18.12 0.87 2.43
N ARG A 159 18.40 0.53 3.70
CA ARG A 159 18.58 1.52 4.76
C ARG A 159 19.72 2.50 4.45
N ALA A 160 20.86 2.00 3.96
CA ALA A 160 21.98 2.84 3.56
C ALA A 160 21.61 3.80 2.42
N ALA A 161 20.99 3.29 1.35
CA ALA A 161 20.55 4.07 0.21
C ALA A 161 19.53 5.16 0.61
N LEU A 162 18.56 4.82 1.48
CA LEU A 162 17.56 5.75 1.97
C LEU A 162 18.15 6.80 2.92
N THR A 163 19.17 6.43 3.73
CA THR A 163 19.86 7.35 4.63
C THR A 163 20.65 8.40 3.85
N MET A 164 21.20 8.05 2.67
CA MET A 164 21.86 9.00 1.78
C MET A 164 20.87 9.80 0.92
N GLY A 165 19.84 9.13 0.38
CA GLY A 165 18.90 9.73 -0.55
C GLY A 165 17.88 10.67 0.10
N ALA A 166 17.41 10.35 1.31
CA ALA A 166 16.36 11.14 1.96
C ALA A 166 16.79 12.60 2.30
N PRO A 167 18.00 12.88 2.82
CA PRO A 167 18.45 14.28 3.00
C PRO A 167 18.47 15.07 1.68
N ILE A 168 18.93 14.45 0.59
CA ILE A 168 18.92 15.07 -0.73
C ILE A 168 17.49 15.37 -1.15
N GLY A 169 16.59 14.41 -1.04
CA GLY A 169 15.18 14.60 -1.36
C GLY A 169 14.53 15.74 -0.55
N ARG A 170 14.84 15.84 0.76
CA ARG A 170 14.38 16.95 1.60
C ARG A 170 14.93 18.31 1.16
N ALA A 171 16.17 18.38 0.70
CA ALA A 171 16.75 19.61 0.12
C ALA A 171 16.00 20.06 -1.15
N PHE A 172 15.39 19.13 -1.90
CA PHE A 172 14.49 19.42 -3.03
C PHE A 172 13.03 19.70 -2.59
N GLY A 173 12.76 19.83 -1.28
CA GLY A 173 11.43 20.17 -0.74
C GLY A 173 10.48 18.97 -0.60
N TYR A 174 10.92 17.74 -0.83
CA TYR A 174 10.07 16.57 -0.62
C TYR A 174 9.89 16.28 0.87
N ARG A 175 8.65 15.84 1.21
CA ARG A 175 8.24 15.51 2.58
C ARG A 175 7.90 14.01 2.67
N GLU A 176 7.90 13.51 3.90
CA GLU A 176 7.50 12.12 4.22
C GLU A 176 6.01 11.85 4.03
N SER A 177 5.19 12.87 4.13
CA SER A 177 3.74 12.82 3.89
C SER A 177 3.35 13.73 2.73
N TYR A 178 2.23 13.43 2.11
CA TYR A 178 1.63 14.21 1.04
C TYR A 178 0.11 14.18 1.16
N GLU A 179 -0.50 15.33 1.25
CA GLU A 179 -1.95 15.48 1.14
C GLU A 179 -2.26 15.97 -0.29
N ALA A 180 -3.18 15.26 -0.97
CA ALA A 180 -3.63 15.68 -2.29
C ALA A 180 -4.27 17.06 -2.23
N ALA A 181 -4.14 17.84 -3.31
CA ALA A 181 -4.91 19.06 -3.45
C ALA A 181 -6.40 18.69 -3.40
N VAL A 182 -7.14 19.34 -2.51
CA VAL A 182 -8.61 19.18 -2.45
C VAL A 182 -9.16 19.78 -3.75
N ALA A 183 -9.79 18.92 -4.57
CA ALA A 183 -10.46 19.36 -5.79
C ALA A 183 -11.78 20.07 -5.45
#